data_165c980959f162f469222cb6d1a5c49d
#
_entry.id   165c980959f162f469222cb6d1a5c49d
#
_cell.length_a   1.000
_cell.length_b   1.000
_cell.length_c   1.000
_cell.angle_alpha   90.00
_cell.angle_beta   90.00
_cell.angle_gamma   90.00
#
_symmetry.space_group_name_H-M   'P 1'
#
loop_
_entity.id
_entity.type
_entity.pdbx_description
1 polymer ?
#
loop_
_entity_poly.entity_id
_entity_poly.type
_entity_poly.pdbx_seq_one_letter_code
_entity_poly.pdbx_strand_id
1 'polypeptide(L)'
;MLKVDNLTFEVNEEGRKRCLVNHISFEVKDGEMLVITGPNGGGKSTLAKVLAGIEDANGGEIFLDEENITGDDIDHRANAGIGYAFQQPPRFKGMTVKKMLSLAAGKELTEAESCKLLSAVGLCSADYLNRQMDGTLSGGEMKRLEIATVLAKPHKVSIFDEPEAGIDLWSFSMLIRRFEEIHKEKRECLILISHQERIIQMADKIMVIEDGQVKEYGTKEDVLPTLFQQKTGRMCGQEGGTC
;
A
#
# COMPACT_ATOMS: atom_id res chain seq x y z
N MET A 1 -8.01 -13.75 5.24
CA MET A 1 -7.49 -14.10 3.89
C MET A 1 -8.11 -13.21 2.83
N LEU A 2 -7.33 -12.67 1.88
CA LEU A 2 -7.82 -11.94 0.70
C LEU A 2 -7.61 -12.81 -0.54
N LYS A 3 -8.67 -13.04 -1.32
CA LYS A 3 -8.60 -13.74 -2.61
C LYS A 3 -9.16 -12.84 -3.70
N VAL A 4 -8.46 -12.77 -4.82
CA VAL A 4 -8.84 -12.03 -6.02
C VAL A 4 -8.90 -13.01 -7.18
N ASP A 5 -9.99 -12.99 -7.92
CA ASP A 5 -10.22 -13.90 -9.05
C ASP A 5 -10.60 -13.13 -10.31
N ASN A 6 -9.74 -13.24 -11.32
CA ASN A 6 -9.94 -12.71 -12.68
C ASN A 6 -10.32 -11.21 -12.71
N LEU A 7 -9.74 -10.40 -11.81
CA LEU A 7 -10.07 -8.99 -11.62
C LEU A 7 -9.68 -8.17 -12.84
N THR A 8 -10.63 -7.32 -13.29
CA THR A 8 -10.44 -6.44 -14.45
C THR A 8 -10.92 -5.04 -14.14
N PHE A 9 -10.11 -4.02 -14.52
CA PHE A 9 -10.49 -2.62 -14.44
C PHE A 9 -10.05 -1.87 -15.68
N GLU A 10 -11.01 -1.18 -16.32
CA GLU A 10 -10.83 -0.43 -17.55
C GLU A 10 -11.22 1.04 -17.34
N VAL A 11 -10.46 1.94 -17.95
CA VAL A 11 -10.79 3.36 -18.03
C VAL A 11 -11.07 3.75 -19.49
N ASN A 12 -11.94 4.74 -19.67
CA ASN A 12 -12.19 5.30 -20.99
C ASN A 12 -11.45 6.64 -21.10
N GLU A 13 -10.30 6.65 -21.79
CA GLU A 13 -9.51 7.84 -22.05
C GLU A 13 -9.69 8.26 -23.51
N GLU A 14 -10.24 9.44 -23.76
CA GLU A 14 -10.44 10.02 -25.10
C GLU A 14 -11.15 9.09 -26.09
N GLY A 15 -12.14 8.30 -25.61
CA GLY A 15 -12.89 7.36 -26.44
C GLY A 15 -12.18 6.02 -26.70
N ARG A 16 -11.02 5.79 -26.07
CA ARG A 16 -10.32 4.51 -26.13
C ARG A 16 -10.39 3.82 -24.77
N LYS A 17 -10.78 2.57 -24.78
CA LYS A 17 -10.72 1.73 -23.57
C LYS A 17 -9.28 1.32 -23.30
N ARG A 18 -8.81 1.59 -22.11
CA ARG A 18 -7.51 1.15 -21.62
C ARG A 18 -7.71 0.26 -20.39
N CYS A 19 -7.26 -0.98 -20.48
CA CYS A 19 -7.30 -1.92 -19.37
C CYS A 19 -6.09 -1.67 -18.48
N LEU A 20 -6.33 -1.23 -17.24
CA LEU A 20 -5.29 -0.94 -16.25
C LEU A 20 -5.07 -2.10 -15.28
N VAL A 21 -6.08 -2.95 -15.08
CA VAL A 21 -6.00 -4.23 -14.36
C VAL A 21 -6.64 -5.27 -15.29
N ASN A 22 -5.89 -6.26 -15.70
CA ASN A 22 -6.27 -7.17 -16.78
C ASN A 22 -6.16 -8.63 -16.33
N HIS A 23 -7.30 -9.20 -15.92
CA HIS A 23 -7.46 -10.58 -15.49
C HIS A 23 -6.48 -11.01 -14.38
N ILE A 24 -6.34 -10.17 -13.34
CA ILE A 24 -5.44 -10.44 -12.22
C ILE A 24 -6.09 -11.40 -11.22
N SER A 25 -5.39 -12.48 -10.89
CA SER A 25 -5.79 -13.43 -9.85
C SER A 25 -4.64 -13.70 -8.88
N PHE A 26 -4.92 -13.65 -7.58
CA PHE A 26 -3.97 -13.97 -6.51
C PHE A 26 -4.65 -14.20 -5.17
N GLU A 27 -3.89 -14.70 -4.20
CA GLU A 27 -4.35 -14.93 -2.84
C GLU A 27 -3.28 -14.51 -1.83
N VAL A 28 -3.72 -13.81 -0.77
CA VAL A 28 -2.89 -13.45 0.38
C VAL A 28 -3.50 -14.06 1.63
N LYS A 29 -2.78 -14.95 2.29
CA LYS A 29 -3.23 -15.62 3.52
C LYS A 29 -3.07 -14.72 4.73
N ASP A 30 -3.78 -15.07 5.81
CA ASP A 30 -3.65 -14.34 7.07
C ASP A 30 -2.20 -14.36 7.55
N GLY A 31 -1.72 -13.19 7.94
CA GLY A 31 -0.33 -12.99 8.37
C GLY A 31 0.71 -13.05 7.25
N GLU A 32 0.30 -13.14 5.99
CA GLU A 32 1.20 -13.12 4.84
C GLU A 32 1.48 -11.68 4.36
N MET A 33 2.71 -11.42 3.94
CA MET A 33 3.12 -10.16 3.32
C MET A 33 3.32 -10.36 1.82
N LEU A 34 2.48 -9.69 1.03
CA LEU A 34 2.62 -9.58 -0.42
C LEU A 34 3.26 -8.24 -0.79
N VAL A 35 4.36 -8.26 -1.52
CA VAL A 35 4.92 -7.06 -2.14
C VAL A 35 4.60 -7.06 -3.62
N ILE A 36 3.96 -5.97 -4.07
CA ILE A 36 3.64 -5.73 -5.48
C ILE A 36 4.67 -4.74 -6.02
N THR A 37 5.36 -5.13 -7.10
CA THR A 37 6.36 -4.30 -7.78
C THR A 37 6.18 -4.34 -9.30
N GLY A 38 7.05 -3.65 -10.06
CA GLY A 38 6.96 -3.57 -11.51
C GLY A 38 7.03 -2.12 -12.00
N PRO A 39 7.11 -1.84 -13.30
CA PRO A 39 7.33 -0.51 -13.85
C PRO A 39 6.23 0.50 -13.45
N ASN A 40 6.59 1.80 -13.48
CA ASN A 40 5.61 2.87 -13.26
C ASN A 40 4.55 2.84 -14.36
N GLY A 41 3.29 3.10 -13.98
CA GLY A 41 2.16 2.99 -14.91
C GLY A 41 1.69 1.56 -15.19
N GLY A 42 2.30 0.53 -14.57
CA GLY A 42 1.94 -0.88 -14.78
C GLY A 42 0.59 -1.32 -14.19
N GLY A 43 -0.14 -0.46 -13.45
CA GLY A 43 -1.46 -0.80 -12.88
C GLY A 43 -1.46 -1.11 -11.38
N LYS A 44 -0.32 -1.04 -10.68
CA LYS A 44 -0.17 -1.41 -9.26
C LYS A 44 -1.09 -0.60 -8.32
N SER A 45 -1.00 0.74 -8.38
CA SER A 45 -1.85 1.62 -7.56
C SER A 45 -3.32 1.54 -7.95
N THR A 46 -3.61 1.26 -9.23
CA THR A 46 -4.98 1.02 -9.69
C THR A 46 -5.54 -0.25 -9.06
N LEU A 47 -4.78 -1.35 -9.08
CA LEU A 47 -5.18 -2.59 -8.39
C LEU A 47 -5.47 -2.32 -6.90
N ALA A 48 -4.59 -1.60 -6.21
CA ALA A 48 -4.79 -1.27 -4.79
C ALA A 48 -6.07 -0.45 -4.55
N LYS A 49 -6.37 0.52 -5.42
CA LYS A 49 -7.62 1.30 -5.34
C LYS A 49 -8.86 0.45 -5.59
N VAL A 50 -8.81 -0.48 -6.55
CA VAL A 50 -9.91 -1.43 -6.80
C VAL A 50 -10.11 -2.34 -5.59
N LEU A 51 -9.04 -2.83 -4.96
CA LEU A 51 -9.12 -3.64 -3.74
C LEU A 51 -9.73 -2.86 -2.56
N ALA A 52 -9.42 -1.58 -2.44
CA ALA A 52 -9.93 -0.71 -1.38
C ALA A 52 -11.39 -0.22 -1.64
N GLY A 53 -11.99 -0.47 -2.82
CA GLY A 53 -13.31 0.02 -3.19
C GLY A 53 -13.35 1.51 -3.54
N ILE A 54 -12.20 2.09 -3.93
CA ILE A 54 -12.10 3.47 -4.43
C ILE A 54 -12.47 3.51 -5.91
N GLU A 55 -12.14 2.44 -6.63
CA GLU A 55 -12.49 2.24 -8.04
C GLU A 55 -13.30 0.95 -8.16
N ASP A 56 -14.36 0.98 -8.98
CA ASP A 56 -15.25 -0.16 -9.19
C ASP A 56 -14.68 -1.12 -10.24
N ALA A 57 -14.56 -2.40 -9.91
CA ALA A 57 -14.12 -3.41 -10.86
C ALA A 57 -15.11 -3.56 -12.03
N ASN A 58 -14.59 -3.72 -13.26
CA ASN A 58 -15.42 -4.01 -14.43
C ASN A 58 -15.70 -5.50 -14.59
N GLY A 59 -14.95 -6.36 -13.90
CA GLY A 59 -15.12 -7.80 -13.91
C GLY A 59 -14.22 -8.51 -12.91
N GLY A 60 -14.49 -9.78 -12.67
CA GLY A 60 -13.82 -10.58 -11.66
C GLY A 60 -14.45 -10.46 -10.29
N GLU A 61 -13.83 -11.08 -9.29
CA GLU A 61 -14.36 -11.16 -7.93
C GLU A 61 -13.26 -10.93 -6.88
N ILE A 62 -13.67 -10.32 -5.77
CA ILE A 62 -12.81 -10.05 -4.61
C ILE A 62 -13.50 -10.66 -3.38
N PHE A 63 -12.77 -11.52 -2.67
CA PHE A 63 -13.26 -12.16 -1.45
C PHE A 63 -12.35 -11.76 -0.27
N LEU A 64 -12.99 -11.32 0.80
CA LEU A 64 -12.33 -11.13 2.10
C LEU A 64 -12.85 -12.23 3.04
N ASP A 65 -11.96 -13.17 3.39
CA ASP A 65 -12.33 -14.45 3.97
C ASP A 65 -13.25 -15.23 3.00
N GLU A 66 -14.47 -15.55 3.40
CA GLU A 66 -15.45 -16.24 2.56
C GLU A 66 -16.50 -15.29 1.95
N GLU A 67 -16.43 -13.99 2.27
CA GLU A 67 -17.38 -12.98 1.86
C GLU A 67 -16.96 -12.32 0.54
N ASN A 68 -17.88 -12.31 -0.45
CA ASN A 68 -17.67 -11.59 -1.71
C ASN A 68 -17.93 -10.10 -1.50
N ILE A 69 -16.88 -9.29 -1.59
CA ILE A 69 -16.92 -7.84 -1.39
C ILE A 69 -16.80 -7.04 -2.68
N THR A 70 -16.95 -7.69 -3.84
CA THR A 70 -16.69 -7.07 -5.16
C THR A 70 -17.56 -5.84 -5.41
N GLY A 71 -18.83 -5.90 -5.02
CA GLY A 71 -19.79 -4.81 -5.20
C GLY A 71 -19.85 -3.81 -4.04
N ASP A 72 -19.03 -4.00 -3.00
CA ASP A 72 -19.01 -3.14 -1.83
C ASP A 72 -18.25 -1.85 -2.12
N ASP A 73 -18.76 -0.73 -1.61
CA ASP A 73 -18.10 0.56 -1.64
C ASP A 73 -16.94 0.64 -0.64
N ILE A 74 -16.21 1.77 -0.67
CA ILE A 74 -15.06 2.02 0.20
C ILE A 74 -15.42 1.93 1.70
N ASP A 75 -16.62 2.40 2.10
CA ASP A 75 -17.04 2.43 3.50
C ASP A 75 -17.31 1.01 4.01
N HIS A 76 -17.98 0.19 3.22
CA HIS A 76 -18.23 -1.22 3.57
C HIS A 76 -16.92 -2.00 3.65
N ARG A 77 -16.01 -1.85 2.69
CA ARG A 77 -14.71 -2.53 2.71
C ARG A 77 -13.82 -2.08 3.87
N ALA A 78 -13.82 -0.79 4.18
CA ALA A 78 -13.10 -0.27 5.36
C ALA A 78 -13.64 -0.83 6.68
N ASN A 79 -14.98 -1.00 6.78
CA ASN A 79 -15.64 -1.62 7.92
C ASN A 79 -15.42 -3.14 7.97
N ALA A 80 -15.35 -3.80 6.82
CA ALA A 80 -15.01 -5.23 6.72
C ALA A 80 -13.57 -5.53 7.15
N GLY A 81 -12.70 -4.50 7.17
CA GLY A 81 -11.33 -4.60 7.68
C GLY A 81 -10.23 -4.36 6.65
N ILE A 82 -10.51 -3.65 5.56
CA ILE A 82 -9.49 -3.20 4.61
C ILE A 82 -9.00 -1.81 5.00
N GLY A 83 -7.70 -1.68 5.31
CA GLY A 83 -7.02 -0.40 5.49
C GLY A 83 -6.22 -0.03 4.25
N TYR A 84 -6.25 1.25 3.86
CA TYR A 84 -5.53 1.74 2.69
C TYR A 84 -4.80 3.04 2.97
N ALA A 85 -3.49 3.07 2.70
CA ALA A 85 -2.68 4.28 2.71
C ALA A 85 -2.40 4.70 1.25
N PHE A 86 -2.84 5.92 0.89
CA PHE A 86 -2.73 6.45 -0.47
C PHE A 86 -1.29 6.78 -0.85
N GLN A 87 -0.98 6.72 -2.15
CA GLN A 87 0.29 7.21 -2.67
C GLN A 87 0.48 8.71 -2.36
N GLN A 88 -0.58 9.51 -2.51
CA GLN A 88 -0.62 10.91 -2.12
C GLN A 88 -1.61 11.12 -0.97
N PRO A 89 -1.14 11.48 0.24
CA PRO A 89 -1.98 11.65 1.40
C PRO A 89 -3.03 12.75 1.21
N PRO A 90 -4.30 12.51 1.59
CA PRO A 90 -5.32 13.54 1.58
C PRO A 90 -5.04 14.61 2.65
N ARG A 91 -5.45 15.86 2.37
CA ARG A 91 -5.31 16.98 3.32
C ARG A 91 -6.66 17.32 3.93
N PHE A 92 -6.68 17.47 5.25
CA PHE A 92 -7.89 17.76 6.02
C PHE A 92 -7.78 19.11 6.71
N LYS A 93 -8.35 20.17 6.10
CA LYS A 93 -8.36 21.51 6.69
C LYS A 93 -9.17 21.53 8.00
N GLY A 94 -8.63 22.20 9.03
CA GLY A 94 -9.32 22.36 10.32
C GLY A 94 -9.30 21.14 11.23
N MET A 95 -8.53 20.10 10.88
CA MET A 95 -8.38 18.90 11.68
C MET A 95 -6.97 18.80 12.25
N THR A 96 -6.83 18.58 13.56
CA THR A 96 -5.53 18.31 14.19
C THR A 96 -5.12 16.86 14.02
N VAL A 97 -3.82 16.59 14.09
CA VAL A 97 -3.27 15.22 14.07
C VAL A 97 -3.92 14.34 15.14
N LYS A 98 -4.07 14.85 16.38
CA LYS A 98 -4.75 14.12 17.46
C LYS A 98 -6.17 13.70 17.08
N LYS A 99 -6.96 14.64 16.54
CA LYS A 99 -8.34 14.37 16.14
C LYS A 99 -8.41 13.36 14.98
N MET A 100 -7.49 13.45 14.01
CA MET A 100 -7.40 12.51 12.91
C MET A 100 -7.07 11.09 13.39
N LEU A 101 -6.08 10.94 14.28
CA LEU A 101 -5.72 9.63 14.83
C LEU A 101 -6.87 9.01 15.64
N SER A 102 -7.57 9.82 16.44
CA SER A 102 -8.75 9.34 17.20
C SER A 102 -9.89 8.91 16.27
N LEU A 103 -10.14 9.67 15.19
CA LEU A 103 -11.13 9.32 14.18
C LEU A 103 -10.77 8.00 13.49
N ALA A 104 -9.51 7.84 13.08
CA ALA A 104 -9.02 6.62 12.44
C ALA A 104 -9.09 5.39 13.37
N ALA A 105 -8.81 5.60 14.66
CA ALA A 105 -8.93 4.56 15.69
C ALA A 105 -10.38 4.19 16.04
N GLY A 106 -11.37 5.00 15.63
CA GLY A 106 -12.76 4.82 16.01
C GLY A 106 -13.05 5.10 17.49
N LYS A 107 -12.12 5.70 18.23
CA LYS A 107 -12.21 6.02 19.65
C LYS A 107 -11.33 7.21 20.01
N GLU A 108 -11.64 7.88 21.12
CA GLU A 108 -10.72 8.87 21.67
C GLU A 108 -9.43 8.18 22.13
N LEU A 109 -8.30 8.65 21.61
CA LEU A 109 -6.98 8.17 21.97
C LEU A 109 -6.42 8.98 23.15
N THR A 110 -5.82 8.30 24.09
CA THR A 110 -4.98 8.92 25.13
C THR A 110 -3.73 9.52 24.49
N GLU A 111 -3.07 10.42 25.20
CA GLU A 111 -1.82 11.03 24.75
C GLU A 111 -0.72 9.96 24.56
N ALA A 112 -0.67 8.96 25.44
CA ALA A 112 0.27 7.85 25.35
C ALA A 112 0.03 6.96 24.12
N GLU A 113 -1.24 6.66 23.78
CA GLU A 113 -1.58 5.89 22.57
C GLU A 113 -1.21 6.67 21.31
N SER A 114 -1.55 7.97 21.27
CA SER A 114 -1.19 8.85 20.15
C SER A 114 0.33 8.98 19.99
N CYS A 115 1.06 9.10 21.09
CA CYS A 115 2.52 9.13 21.10
C CYS A 115 3.11 7.84 20.51
N LYS A 116 2.58 6.69 20.89
CA LYS A 116 3.02 5.39 20.35
C LYS A 116 2.83 5.30 18.85
N LEU A 117 1.67 5.73 18.32
CA LEU A 117 1.39 5.75 16.89
C LEU A 117 2.33 6.67 16.12
N LEU A 118 2.55 7.90 16.60
CA LEU A 118 3.44 8.86 15.95
C LEU A 118 4.90 8.39 16.00
N SER A 119 5.34 7.86 17.11
CA SER A 119 6.69 7.31 17.26
C SER A 119 6.95 6.13 16.33
N ALA A 120 5.93 5.29 16.06
CA ALA A 120 6.04 4.15 15.14
C ALA A 120 6.35 4.58 13.70
N VAL A 121 5.98 5.81 13.33
CA VAL A 121 6.27 6.40 12.00
C VAL A 121 7.35 7.49 12.05
N GLY A 122 8.10 7.59 13.15
CA GLY A 122 9.21 8.53 13.30
C GLY A 122 8.79 10.00 13.48
N LEU A 123 7.63 10.25 14.10
CA LEU A 123 7.16 11.59 14.42
C LEU A 123 7.16 11.81 15.95
N CYS A 124 7.60 12.99 16.40
CA CYS A 124 7.55 13.38 17.81
C CYS A 124 6.15 13.86 18.18
N SER A 125 5.51 13.24 19.18
CA SER A 125 4.15 13.61 19.57
C SER A 125 4.05 15.05 20.10
N ALA A 126 5.07 15.53 20.83
CA ALA A 126 5.10 16.88 21.35
C ALA A 126 5.02 17.95 20.23
N ASP A 127 5.62 17.66 19.08
CA ASP A 127 5.68 18.60 17.95
C ASP A 127 4.47 18.51 17.02
N TYR A 128 3.84 17.33 16.93
CA TYR A 128 2.84 17.05 15.88
C TYR A 128 1.41 16.94 16.39
N LEU A 129 1.17 16.52 17.64
CA LEU A 129 -0.17 16.13 18.11
C LEU A 129 -1.22 17.24 17.92
N ASN A 130 -0.83 18.49 18.17
CA ASN A 130 -1.70 19.66 18.08
C ASN A 130 -1.60 20.39 16.73
N ARG A 131 -0.72 19.96 15.82
CA ARG A 131 -0.61 20.56 14.49
C ARG A 131 -1.84 20.23 13.65
N GLN A 132 -2.16 21.14 12.74
CA GLN A 132 -3.21 20.93 11.76
C GLN A 132 -2.69 20.08 10.58
N MET A 133 -3.57 19.25 10.03
CA MET A 133 -3.28 18.46 8.84
C MET A 133 -3.51 19.30 7.57
N ASP A 134 -2.72 20.37 7.44
CA ASP A 134 -2.83 21.35 6.36
C ASP A 134 -1.54 21.45 5.54
N GLY A 135 -1.42 22.50 4.73
CA GLY A 135 -0.28 22.74 3.85
C GLY A 135 1.03 23.10 4.56
N THR A 136 1.07 23.21 5.90
CA THR A 136 2.30 23.48 6.66
C THR A 136 3.13 22.24 6.92
N LEU A 137 2.55 21.04 6.72
CA LEU A 137 3.24 19.76 6.80
C LEU A 137 3.94 19.45 5.47
N SER A 138 5.17 18.98 5.53
CA SER A 138 5.89 18.47 4.36
C SER A 138 5.21 17.20 3.80
N GLY A 139 5.51 16.84 2.55
CA GLY A 139 4.97 15.63 1.93
C GLY A 139 5.30 14.36 2.73
N GLY A 140 6.55 14.24 3.20
CA GLY A 140 6.99 13.10 4.00
C GLY A 140 6.35 13.04 5.40
N GLU A 141 6.08 14.20 6.03
CA GLU A 141 5.34 14.24 7.30
C GLU A 141 3.88 13.81 7.10
N MET A 142 3.23 14.30 6.04
CA MET A 142 1.87 13.90 5.69
C MET A 142 1.78 12.40 5.40
N LYS A 143 2.74 11.84 4.65
CA LYS A 143 2.79 10.41 4.34
C LYS A 143 2.92 9.57 5.61
N ARG A 144 3.79 9.96 6.53
CA ARG A 144 3.95 9.27 7.82
C ARG A 144 2.70 9.37 8.70
N LEU A 145 2.05 10.54 8.73
CA LEU A 145 0.78 10.71 9.45
C LEU A 145 -0.33 9.84 8.86
N GLU A 146 -0.44 9.75 7.54
CA GLU A 146 -1.39 8.86 6.89
C GLU A 146 -1.14 7.40 7.26
N ILE A 147 0.11 6.94 7.18
CA ILE A 147 0.45 5.58 7.62
C ILE A 147 0.05 5.37 9.09
N ALA A 148 0.31 6.34 9.97
CA ALA A 148 -0.12 6.27 11.37
C ALA A 148 -1.64 6.15 11.52
N THR A 149 -2.45 6.75 10.62
CA THR A 149 -3.92 6.58 10.66
C THR A 149 -4.34 5.16 10.29
N VAL A 150 -3.71 4.53 9.29
CA VAL A 150 -3.97 3.11 8.98
C VAL A 150 -3.58 2.22 10.16
N LEU A 151 -2.44 2.51 10.80
CA LEU A 151 -1.96 1.76 11.96
C LEU A 151 -2.75 2.00 13.26
N ALA A 152 -3.70 2.96 13.28
CA ALA A 152 -4.44 3.34 14.48
C ALA A 152 -5.48 2.29 14.92
N LYS A 153 -5.91 1.42 14.03
CA LYS A 153 -6.78 0.27 14.33
C LYS A 153 -6.28 -1.00 13.62
N PRO A 154 -6.63 -2.18 14.14
CA PRO A 154 -6.32 -3.43 13.45
C PRO A 154 -7.17 -3.57 12.18
N HIS A 155 -6.58 -4.17 11.15
CA HIS A 155 -7.25 -4.53 9.91
C HIS A 155 -7.11 -6.03 9.64
N LYS A 156 -7.94 -6.58 8.73
CA LYS A 156 -7.71 -7.89 8.14
C LYS A 156 -6.69 -7.83 7.02
N VAL A 157 -6.74 -6.71 6.25
CA VAL A 157 -5.81 -6.42 5.14
C VAL A 157 -5.40 -4.97 5.23
N SER A 158 -4.10 -4.70 5.30
CA SER A 158 -3.54 -3.36 5.23
C SER A 158 -2.77 -3.18 3.93
N ILE A 159 -3.17 -2.19 3.13
CA ILE A 159 -2.58 -1.88 1.83
C ILE A 159 -1.83 -0.55 1.94
N PHE A 160 -0.55 -0.54 1.58
CA PHE A 160 0.29 0.65 1.58
C PHE A 160 0.85 0.89 0.17
N ASP A 161 0.44 2.01 -0.44
CA ASP A 161 0.88 2.38 -1.78
C ASP A 161 2.07 3.34 -1.71
N GLU A 162 3.25 2.84 -2.09
CA GLU A 162 4.54 3.54 -2.03
C GLU A 162 4.77 4.22 -0.66
N PRO A 163 4.80 3.44 0.44
CA PRO A 163 4.90 4.01 1.80
C PRO A 163 6.20 4.78 2.03
N GLU A 164 7.22 4.57 1.21
CA GLU A 164 8.51 5.25 1.25
C GLU A 164 8.53 6.62 0.55
N ALA A 165 7.51 6.96 -0.23
CA ALA A 165 7.54 8.16 -1.08
C ALA A 165 7.69 9.45 -0.26
N GLY A 166 8.77 10.20 -0.52
CA GLY A 166 9.07 11.47 0.15
C GLY A 166 9.52 11.35 1.61
N ILE A 167 9.81 10.15 2.09
CA ILE A 167 10.29 9.90 3.45
C ILE A 167 11.83 9.85 3.47
N ASP A 168 12.44 10.50 4.48
CA ASP A 168 13.88 10.44 4.70
C ASP A 168 14.36 9.05 5.16
N LEU A 169 15.65 8.77 4.99
CA LEU A 169 16.25 7.46 5.27
C LEU A 169 16.03 6.98 6.71
N TRP A 170 16.10 7.89 7.68
CA TRP A 170 15.96 7.54 9.09
C TRP A 170 14.52 7.15 9.43
N SER A 171 13.57 7.98 9.01
CA SER A 171 12.14 7.71 9.18
C SER A 171 11.71 6.47 8.42
N PHE A 172 12.25 6.24 7.22
CA PHE A 172 12.00 5.02 6.46
C PHE A 172 12.48 3.77 7.22
N SER A 173 13.65 3.83 7.89
CA SER A 173 14.15 2.71 8.69
C SER A 173 13.23 2.37 9.87
N MET A 174 12.59 3.37 10.47
CA MET A 174 11.59 3.15 11.54
C MET A 174 10.32 2.49 10.98
N LEU A 175 9.87 2.94 9.81
CA LEU A 175 8.71 2.38 9.12
C LEU A 175 8.92 0.90 8.75
N ILE A 176 10.10 0.54 8.24
CA ILE A 176 10.48 -0.85 7.97
C ILE A 176 10.34 -1.71 9.24
N ARG A 177 10.91 -1.26 10.36
CA ARG A 177 10.79 -1.97 11.63
C ARG A 177 9.32 -2.18 12.02
N ARG A 178 8.48 -1.16 11.81
CA ARG A 178 7.05 -1.28 12.12
C ARG A 178 6.35 -2.32 11.25
N PHE A 179 6.64 -2.36 9.95
CA PHE A 179 6.11 -3.41 9.07
C PHE A 179 6.62 -4.80 9.46
N GLU A 180 7.88 -4.94 9.85
CA GLU A 180 8.42 -6.20 10.38
C GLU A 180 7.70 -6.66 11.66
N GLU A 181 7.41 -5.73 12.58
CA GLU A 181 6.66 -6.03 13.80
C GLU A 181 5.26 -6.55 13.50
N ILE A 182 4.51 -5.83 12.64
CA ILE A 182 3.15 -6.22 12.22
C ILE A 182 3.18 -7.59 11.53
N HIS A 183 4.13 -7.80 10.62
CA HIS A 183 4.28 -9.07 9.92
C HIS A 183 4.61 -10.22 10.87
N LYS A 184 5.44 -10.00 11.90
CA LYS A 184 5.74 -11.02 12.93
C LYS A 184 4.53 -11.39 13.80
N GLU A 185 3.60 -10.47 14.00
CA GLU A 185 2.37 -10.76 14.74
C GLU A 185 1.42 -11.70 13.99
N LYS A 186 1.56 -11.83 12.69
CA LYS A 186 0.80 -12.73 11.80
C LYS A 186 -0.73 -12.61 11.93
N ARG A 187 -1.22 -11.42 12.24
CA ARG A 187 -2.64 -11.15 12.49
C ARG A 187 -3.39 -10.60 11.30
N GLU A 188 -2.69 -9.92 10.40
CA GLU A 188 -3.26 -9.27 9.24
C GLU A 188 -2.46 -9.56 7.97
N CYS A 189 -3.11 -9.50 6.82
CA CYS A 189 -2.44 -9.53 5.53
C CYS A 189 -1.82 -8.15 5.27
N LEU A 190 -0.56 -8.10 4.86
CA LEU A 190 0.10 -6.88 4.43
C LEU A 190 0.28 -6.89 2.91
N ILE A 191 -0.19 -5.84 2.24
CA ILE A 191 0.06 -5.61 0.82
C ILE A 191 0.85 -4.31 0.70
N LEU A 192 2.08 -4.40 0.23
CA LEU A 192 2.97 -3.26 0.04
C LEU A 192 3.28 -3.07 -1.45
N ILE A 193 2.92 -1.91 -2.01
CA ILE A 193 3.37 -1.55 -3.35
C ILE A 193 4.67 -0.78 -3.18
N SER A 194 5.78 -1.34 -3.65
CA SER A 194 7.09 -0.71 -3.48
C SER A 194 8.13 -1.17 -4.49
N HIS A 195 9.09 -0.29 -4.74
CA HIS A 195 10.30 -0.58 -5.52
C HIS A 195 11.56 -0.69 -4.64
N GLN A 196 11.42 -0.49 -3.33
CA GLN A 196 12.51 -0.51 -2.38
C GLN A 196 12.93 -1.93 -2.07
N GLU A 197 14.20 -2.22 -2.28
CA GLU A 197 14.77 -3.55 -2.06
C GLU A 197 14.52 -4.07 -0.64
N ARG A 198 14.64 -3.17 0.37
CA ARG A 198 14.41 -3.54 1.78
C ARG A 198 12.97 -4.02 2.03
N ILE A 199 11.98 -3.42 1.36
CA ILE A 199 10.57 -3.87 1.45
C ILE A 199 10.41 -5.19 0.71
N ILE A 200 10.97 -5.32 -0.50
CA ILE A 200 10.89 -6.54 -1.30
C ILE A 200 11.48 -7.74 -0.54
N GLN A 201 12.59 -7.54 0.18
CA GLN A 201 13.23 -8.58 0.96
C GLN A 201 12.43 -9.06 2.17
N MET A 202 11.47 -8.28 2.66
CA MET A 202 10.60 -8.66 3.77
C MET A 202 9.41 -9.54 3.34
N ALA A 203 9.10 -9.59 2.05
CA ALA A 203 7.94 -10.27 1.50
C ALA A 203 7.96 -11.79 1.76
N ASP A 204 6.79 -12.39 2.00
CA ASP A 204 6.57 -13.83 1.84
C ASP A 204 6.35 -14.15 0.36
N LYS A 205 5.56 -13.31 -0.34
CA LYS A 205 5.30 -13.40 -1.78
C LYS A 205 5.59 -12.09 -2.50
N ILE A 206 5.98 -12.19 -3.75
CA ILE A 206 6.21 -11.06 -4.63
C ILE A 206 5.33 -11.22 -5.87
N MET A 207 4.70 -10.10 -6.27
CA MET A 207 3.97 -9.99 -7.53
C MET A 207 4.59 -8.89 -8.39
N VAL A 208 4.92 -9.21 -9.62
CA VAL A 208 5.38 -8.24 -10.62
C VAL A 208 4.24 -7.93 -11.57
N ILE A 209 3.82 -6.65 -11.61
CA ILE A 209 2.76 -6.17 -12.51
C ILE A 209 3.38 -5.29 -13.58
N GLU A 210 3.09 -5.58 -14.83
CA GLU A 210 3.47 -4.81 -16.01
C GLU A 210 2.31 -4.79 -17.00
N ASP A 211 1.98 -3.61 -17.53
CA ASP A 211 0.88 -3.38 -18.48
C ASP A 211 -0.47 -3.98 -18.01
N GLY A 212 -0.77 -3.82 -16.74
CA GLY A 212 -2.00 -4.31 -16.13
C GLY A 212 -2.05 -5.82 -15.89
N GLN A 213 -1.01 -6.56 -16.18
CA GLN A 213 -0.95 -8.03 -16.06
C GLN A 213 0.07 -8.49 -15.05
N VAL A 214 -0.19 -9.63 -14.42
CA VAL A 214 0.81 -10.32 -13.59
C VAL A 214 1.83 -10.98 -14.50
N LYS A 215 3.09 -10.54 -14.42
CA LYS A 215 4.23 -11.14 -15.13
C LYS A 215 4.85 -12.27 -14.35
N GLU A 216 4.98 -12.07 -13.05
CA GLU A 216 5.51 -13.08 -12.11
C GLU A 216 4.73 -12.99 -10.80
N TYR A 217 4.45 -14.13 -10.18
CA TYR A 217 3.85 -14.24 -8.87
C TYR A 217 4.29 -15.53 -8.20
N GLY A 218 4.84 -15.44 -7.03
CA GLY A 218 5.33 -16.59 -6.29
C GLY A 218 5.96 -16.22 -4.96
N THR A 219 6.62 -17.19 -4.35
CA THR A 219 7.39 -16.94 -3.14
C THR A 219 8.55 -15.98 -3.41
N LYS A 220 9.04 -15.32 -2.38
CA LYS A 220 10.22 -14.44 -2.51
C LYS A 220 11.41 -15.19 -3.15
N GLU A 221 11.62 -16.43 -2.75
CA GLU A 221 12.72 -17.27 -3.22
C GLU A 221 12.63 -17.54 -4.72
N ASP A 222 11.43 -17.66 -5.27
CA ASP A 222 11.19 -17.91 -6.69
C ASP A 222 11.36 -16.65 -7.54
N VAL A 223 10.81 -15.51 -7.10
CA VAL A 223 10.70 -14.29 -7.90
C VAL A 223 11.91 -13.37 -7.76
N LEU A 224 12.55 -13.32 -6.59
CA LEU A 224 13.66 -12.40 -6.33
C LEU A 224 14.86 -12.56 -7.29
N PRO A 225 15.30 -13.77 -7.67
CA PRO A 225 16.41 -13.96 -8.59
C PRO A 225 16.16 -13.34 -9.98
N THR A 226 14.95 -13.49 -10.52
CA THR A 226 14.55 -12.94 -11.82
C THR A 226 14.45 -11.41 -11.81
N LEU A 227 13.96 -10.84 -10.72
CA LEU A 227 13.89 -9.39 -10.52
C LEU A 227 15.26 -8.70 -10.57
N PHE A 228 16.28 -9.30 -9.97
CA PHE A 228 17.65 -8.75 -9.98
C PHE A 228 18.37 -8.94 -11.32
N GLN A 229 18.11 -10.04 -12.03
CA GLN A 229 18.69 -10.27 -13.36
C GLN A 229 18.16 -9.25 -14.40
N GLN A 230 16.89 -8.91 -14.34
CA GLN A 230 16.28 -7.90 -15.22
C GLN A 230 16.86 -6.48 -14.99
N LYS A 231 17.22 -6.13 -13.74
CA LYS A 231 17.87 -4.85 -13.44
C LYS A 231 19.28 -4.74 -14.03
N THR A 232 20.06 -5.83 -14.02
CA THR A 232 21.41 -5.86 -14.59
C THR A 232 21.41 -5.90 -16.12
N GLY A 233 20.45 -6.58 -16.74
CA GLY A 233 20.33 -6.66 -18.20
C GLY A 233 19.92 -5.32 -18.87
N ARG A 234 19.15 -4.46 -18.19
CA ARG A 234 18.77 -3.12 -18.71
C ARG A 234 19.91 -2.09 -18.64
N MET A 235 20.92 -2.29 -17.79
CA MET A 235 22.10 -1.39 -17.74
C MET A 235 23.11 -1.62 -18.88
N CYS A 236 23.15 -2.78 -19.50
CA CYS A 236 24.07 -3.08 -20.60
C CYS A 236 23.55 -2.75 -22.00
N GLY A 237 22.31 -2.27 -22.15
CA GLY A 237 21.66 -2.01 -23.45
C GLY A 237 21.75 -0.56 -23.98
N GLN A 238 22.46 0.36 -23.30
CA GLN A 238 22.55 1.78 -23.70
C GLN A 238 23.97 2.30 -23.93
N GLU A 239 24.88 1.46 -24.38
CA GLU A 239 26.16 1.94 -24.95
C GLU A 239 26.39 1.30 -26.31
N GLY A 240 25.88 1.92 -27.35
CA GLY A 240 26.07 1.50 -28.74
C GLY A 240 25.44 2.45 -29.74
N GLY A 241 25.84 3.71 -29.71
CA GLY A 241 25.43 4.72 -30.71
C GLY A 241 26.54 5.73 -30.87
N THR A 242 27.52 5.38 -31.71
CA THR A 242 28.60 6.25 -32.20
C THR A 242 28.06 7.39 -33.08
N CYS A 243 28.66 8.59 -32.86
CA CYS A 243 28.76 9.81 -33.70
C CYS A 243 27.51 10.56 -33.99
#